data_9e5cc56ad2593c4079e9d3cd1f78236c
#
_entry.id   9e5cc56ad2593c4079e9d3cd1f78236c
#
_cell.length_a   1.000
_cell.length_b   1.000
_cell.length_c   1.000
_cell.angle_alpha   90.00
_cell.angle_beta   90.00
_cell.angle_gamma   90.00
#
_symmetry.space_group_name_H-M   'P 1'
#
loop_
_entity.id
_entity.type
_entity.pdbx_description
1 polymer ?
#
loop_
_entity_poly.entity_id
_entity_poly.type
_entity_poly.pdbx_seq_one_letter_code
_entity_poly.pdbx_strand_id
1 'polypeptide(L)'
;MVSYVGSLNYGYNDKYYAGFSFRRDGSSRLAPDTRWGNFWAVSASWRLSQENFMKPWENVVSDMKLRASYGVNGNLPTGYYGYHGTYTTGAFYNGKPAPWEDAIANPDLTWEKNYALNLGVDLSLFRRVNLTFDWYTRTTKDLLMSKQLNSISGFGSIL
;
A
#
# COMPACT_ATOMS: atom_id res chain seq x y z
N MET A 1 9.74 -9.92 -10.98
CA MET A 1 8.93 -8.72 -10.75
C MET A 1 9.37 -7.65 -11.71
N VAL A 2 8.44 -6.94 -12.33
CA VAL A 2 8.70 -5.80 -13.24
C VAL A 2 7.88 -4.62 -12.73
N SER A 3 8.51 -3.43 -12.70
CA SER A 3 7.86 -2.21 -12.19
C SER A 3 8.08 -1.05 -13.15
N TYR A 4 7.02 -0.32 -13.42
CA TYR A 4 7.05 0.96 -14.13
C TYR A 4 6.66 2.06 -13.16
N VAL A 5 7.50 3.08 -13.04
CA VAL A 5 7.31 4.16 -12.05
C VAL A 5 7.38 5.51 -12.76
N GLY A 6 6.46 6.38 -12.41
CA GLY A 6 6.47 7.78 -12.83
C GLY A 6 6.09 8.68 -11.66
N SER A 7 6.73 9.83 -11.54
CA SER A 7 6.37 10.84 -10.54
C SER A 7 6.47 12.24 -11.10
N LEU A 8 5.58 13.11 -10.64
CA LEU A 8 5.55 14.52 -10.98
C LEU A 8 5.40 15.33 -9.68
N ASN A 9 6.26 16.33 -9.51
CA ASN A 9 6.15 17.27 -8.41
C ASN A 9 6.14 18.68 -8.98
N TYR A 10 5.22 19.49 -8.47
CA TYR A 10 5.02 20.89 -8.88
C TYR A 10 5.00 21.79 -7.66
N GLY A 11 5.72 22.91 -7.74
CA GLY A 11 5.74 23.95 -6.73
C GLY A 11 5.43 25.30 -7.36
N TYR A 12 4.60 26.11 -6.70
CA TYR A 12 4.23 27.44 -7.15
C TYR A 12 4.43 28.46 -6.04
N ASN A 13 5.26 29.49 -6.31
CA ASN A 13 5.55 30.62 -5.45
C ASN A 13 5.97 30.25 -4.01
N ASP A 14 6.61 29.11 -3.80
CA ASP A 14 6.94 28.58 -2.48
C ASP A 14 5.75 28.44 -1.51
N LYS A 15 4.52 28.54 -2.03
CA LYS A 15 3.28 28.48 -1.28
C LYS A 15 2.53 27.17 -1.46
N TYR A 16 2.40 26.74 -2.70
CA TYR A 16 1.60 25.59 -3.10
C TYR A 16 2.49 24.51 -3.69
N TYR A 17 2.32 23.30 -3.21
CA TYR A 17 3.03 22.14 -3.73
C TYR A 17 2.04 21.05 -4.02
N ALA A 18 2.19 20.40 -5.16
CA ALA A 18 1.41 19.25 -5.55
C ALA A 18 2.35 18.13 -6.02
N GLY A 19 2.04 16.91 -5.66
CA GLY A 19 2.78 15.72 -6.09
C GLY A 19 1.82 14.65 -6.59
N PHE A 20 2.25 13.95 -7.62
CA PHE A 20 1.58 12.78 -8.14
C PHE A 20 2.61 11.69 -8.38
N SER A 21 2.32 10.47 -7.98
CA SER A 21 3.11 9.30 -8.31
C SER A 21 2.21 8.18 -8.82
N PHE A 22 2.73 7.44 -9.79
CA PHE A 22 2.08 6.25 -10.34
C PHE A 22 3.10 5.13 -10.46
N ARG A 23 2.69 3.93 -10.07
CA ARG A 23 3.50 2.72 -10.20
C ARG A 23 2.62 1.57 -10.68
N ARG A 24 3.10 0.87 -11.69
CA ARG A 24 2.50 -0.37 -12.18
C ARG A 24 3.48 -1.50 -11.97
N ASP A 25 3.11 -2.44 -11.13
CA ASP A 25 3.92 -3.58 -10.75
C ASP A 25 3.33 -4.88 -11.29
N GLY A 26 4.18 -5.73 -11.85
CA GLY A 26 3.83 -7.07 -12.30
C GLY A 26 4.65 -8.13 -11.57
N SER A 27 3.99 -9.15 -11.05
CA SER A 27 4.65 -10.22 -10.30
C SER A 27 4.21 -11.61 -10.79
N SER A 28 5.18 -12.52 -10.94
CA SER A 28 4.93 -13.94 -11.24
C SER A 28 4.39 -14.73 -10.04
N ARG A 29 4.26 -14.12 -8.86
CA ARG A 29 3.62 -14.75 -7.70
C ARG A 29 2.10 -14.86 -7.83
N LEU A 30 1.53 -14.11 -8.75
CA LEU A 30 0.10 -14.04 -9.04
C LEU A 30 -0.21 -14.66 -10.40
N ALA A 31 -1.46 -15.06 -10.60
CA ALA A 31 -1.93 -15.61 -11.86
C ALA A 31 -1.75 -14.62 -13.02
N PRO A 32 -1.69 -15.08 -14.27
CA PRO A 32 -1.50 -14.22 -15.44
C PRO A 32 -2.47 -13.03 -15.51
N ASP A 33 -3.73 -13.26 -15.12
CA ASP A 33 -4.81 -12.26 -15.20
C ASP A 33 -4.80 -11.25 -14.05
N THR A 34 -4.23 -11.63 -12.89
CA THR A 34 -4.20 -10.79 -11.68
C THR A 34 -2.81 -10.25 -11.33
N ARG A 35 -1.78 -10.57 -12.14
CA ARG A 35 -0.37 -10.25 -11.85
C ARG A 35 -0.02 -8.77 -11.81
N TRP A 36 -0.81 -7.90 -12.46
CA TRP A 36 -0.54 -6.48 -12.57
C TRP A 36 -1.35 -5.67 -11.55
N GLY A 37 -0.64 -4.93 -10.69
CA GLY A 37 -1.21 -3.95 -9.78
C GLY A 37 -0.90 -2.53 -10.22
N ASN A 38 -1.87 -1.62 -10.11
CA ASN A 38 -1.70 -0.19 -10.32
C ASN A 38 -1.80 0.51 -8.98
N PHE A 39 -0.77 1.26 -8.64
CA PHE A 39 -0.64 2.00 -7.39
C PHE A 39 -0.37 3.45 -7.71
N TRP A 40 -0.99 4.34 -6.98
CA TRP A 40 -0.85 5.76 -7.21
C TRP A 40 -0.98 6.53 -5.90
N ALA A 41 -0.39 7.71 -5.85
CA ALA A 41 -0.57 8.62 -4.74
C ALA A 41 -0.62 10.06 -5.25
N VAL A 42 -1.43 10.86 -4.59
CA VAL A 42 -1.50 12.31 -4.77
C VAL A 42 -1.16 12.97 -3.45
N SER A 43 -0.47 14.09 -3.51
CA SER A 43 -0.18 14.91 -2.36
C SER A 43 -0.33 16.38 -2.68
N ALA A 44 -0.76 17.14 -1.69
CA ALA A 44 -0.81 18.58 -1.76
C ALA A 44 -0.29 19.17 -0.45
N SER A 45 0.40 20.30 -0.54
CA SER A 45 0.73 21.06 0.65
C SER A 45 0.63 22.56 0.38
N TRP A 46 0.19 23.29 1.40
CA TRP A 46 0.00 24.72 1.36
C TRP A 46 0.74 25.37 2.52
N ARG A 47 1.66 26.26 2.19
CA ARG A 47 2.44 27.04 3.15
C ARG A 47 1.72 28.33 3.46
N LEU A 48 0.87 28.29 4.49
CA LEU A 48 0.06 29.43 4.89
C LEU A 48 0.89 30.63 5.34
N SER A 49 2.04 30.38 5.97
CA SER A 49 2.94 31.45 6.46
C SER A 49 3.39 32.40 5.36
N GLN A 50 3.37 31.97 4.08
CA GLN A 50 3.72 32.81 2.94
C GLN A 50 2.55 33.64 2.40
N GLU A 51 1.35 33.50 2.96
CA GLU A 51 0.18 34.27 2.54
C GLU A 51 0.15 35.67 3.16
N ASN A 52 -0.37 36.64 2.40
CA ASN A 52 -0.39 38.04 2.81
C ASN A 52 -1.20 38.27 4.10
N PHE A 53 -2.23 37.48 4.34
CA PHE A 53 -3.05 37.60 5.55
C PHE A 53 -2.33 37.07 6.81
N MET A 54 -1.25 36.30 6.66
CA MET A 54 -0.45 35.79 7.79
C MET A 54 0.68 36.74 8.22
N LYS A 55 1.03 37.73 7.41
CA LYS A 55 2.08 38.71 7.73
C LYS A 55 1.94 39.38 9.09
N PRO A 56 0.75 39.78 9.57
CA PRO A 56 0.62 40.34 10.91
C PRO A 56 1.00 39.41 12.04
N TRP A 57 0.98 38.09 11.78
CA TRP A 57 1.25 37.03 12.76
C TRP A 57 2.66 36.46 12.66
N GLU A 58 3.51 36.96 11.75
CA GLU A 58 4.85 36.45 11.48
C GLU A 58 5.75 36.39 12.73
N ASN A 59 5.56 37.31 13.69
CA ASN A 59 6.29 37.33 14.93
C ASN A 59 5.92 36.16 15.88
N VAL A 60 4.70 35.62 15.77
CA VAL A 60 4.18 34.52 16.58
C VAL A 60 4.28 33.21 15.79
N VAL A 61 3.72 33.19 14.57
CA VAL A 61 3.71 32.02 13.69
C VAL A 61 4.80 32.20 12.62
N SER A 62 5.97 31.62 12.87
CA SER A 62 7.13 31.77 11.98
C SER A 62 7.02 30.94 10.72
N ASP A 63 6.39 29.76 10.80
CA ASP A 63 6.04 28.94 9.65
C ASP A 63 4.80 28.11 9.95
N MET A 64 3.92 27.96 8.94
CA MET A 64 2.74 27.13 9.02
C MET A 64 2.48 26.48 7.66
N LYS A 65 2.45 25.13 7.66
CA LYS A 65 2.25 24.34 6.45
C LYS A 65 1.18 23.28 6.69
N LEU A 66 0.19 23.23 5.83
CA LEU A 66 -0.79 22.17 5.76
C LEU A 66 -0.33 21.13 4.73
N ARG A 67 -0.53 19.85 5.04
CA ARG A 67 -0.20 18.72 4.17
C ARG A 67 -1.39 17.79 4.07
N ALA A 68 -1.66 17.29 2.88
CA ALA A 68 -2.63 16.25 2.62
C ALA A 68 -2.05 15.27 1.61
N SER A 69 -2.25 13.98 1.83
CA SER A 69 -1.90 12.96 0.85
C SER A 69 -2.89 11.82 0.88
N TYR A 70 -3.18 11.28 -0.30
CA TYR A 70 -4.00 10.09 -0.46
C TYR A 70 -3.35 9.17 -1.49
N GLY A 71 -3.29 7.88 -1.18
CA GLY A 71 -2.67 6.93 -2.08
C GLY A 71 -3.04 5.49 -1.82
N VAL A 72 -2.66 4.66 -2.77
CA VAL A 72 -2.86 3.20 -2.76
C VAL A 72 -1.52 2.53 -2.92
N ASN A 73 -1.18 1.66 -1.96
CA ASN A 73 -0.01 0.78 -2.02
C ASN A 73 -0.46 -0.68 -2.09
N GLY A 74 0.37 -1.53 -2.70
CA GLY A 74 0.12 -2.96 -2.83
C GLY A 74 1.13 -3.81 -2.08
N ASN A 75 0.65 -4.91 -1.51
CA ASN A 75 1.48 -5.98 -0.99
C ASN A 75 1.26 -7.27 -1.80
N LEU A 76 2.32 -8.06 -1.89
CA LEU A 76 2.29 -9.38 -2.53
C LEU A 76 2.17 -10.48 -1.49
N PRO A 77 1.59 -11.64 -1.85
CA PRO A 77 1.69 -12.84 -1.03
C PRO A 77 3.15 -13.23 -0.84
N THR A 78 3.48 -13.76 0.33
CA THR A 78 4.85 -14.20 0.66
C THR A 78 5.24 -15.47 -0.10
N GLY A 79 4.27 -16.35 -0.40
CA GLY A 79 4.46 -17.58 -1.14
C GLY A 79 4.62 -17.38 -2.65
N TYR A 80 5.30 -18.31 -3.28
CA TYR A 80 5.36 -18.44 -4.74
C TYR A 80 4.32 -19.47 -5.19
N TYR A 81 3.72 -19.24 -6.37
CA TYR A 81 2.76 -20.17 -6.99
C TYR A 81 1.50 -20.48 -6.17
N GLY A 82 1.14 -19.63 -5.19
CA GLY A 82 -0.06 -19.82 -4.37
C GLY A 82 -1.37 -19.80 -5.17
N TYR A 83 -1.34 -19.38 -6.43
CA TYR A 83 -2.48 -19.43 -7.34
C TYR A 83 -2.64 -20.79 -8.04
N HIS A 84 -1.58 -21.65 -8.02
CA HIS A 84 -1.65 -23.05 -8.45
C HIS A 84 -1.95 -23.95 -7.27
N GLY A 85 -2.71 -25.01 -7.49
CA GLY A 85 -2.75 -26.14 -6.57
C GLY A 85 -1.39 -26.83 -6.53
N THR A 86 -0.94 -27.21 -5.37
CA THR A 86 0.31 -27.94 -5.18
C THR A 86 0.05 -29.36 -4.75
N TYR A 87 0.95 -30.26 -5.18
CA TYR A 87 0.90 -31.65 -4.80
C TYR A 87 2.12 -32.01 -3.95
N THR A 88 1.90 -32.69 -2.84
CA THR A 88 2.97 -33.29 -2.04
C THR A 88 3.33 -34.64 -2.64
N THR A 89 4.62 -34.83 -2.86
CA THR A 89 5.21 -36.08 -3.30
C THR A 89 5.95 -36.76 -2.12
N GLY A 90 5.97 -38.06 -2.07
CA GLY A 90 6.66 -38.80 -0.98
C GLY A 90 5.70 -39.48 -0.01
N ALA A 91 4.40 -39.32 -0.16
CA ALA A 91 3.42 -40.19 0.48
C ALA A 91 3.33 -41.54 -0.26
N PHE A 92 3.06 -42.59 0.50
CA PHE A 92 2.90 -43.93 -0.04
C PHE A 92 1.57 -44.54 0.42
N TYR A 93 0.88 -45.17 -0.49
CA TYR A 93 -0.30 -45.96 -0.22
C TYR A 93 -0.06 -47.36 -0.70
N ASN A 94 -0.17 -48.33 0.21
CA ASN A 94 0.08 -49.74 -0.06
C ASN A 94 1.44 -50.00 -0.78
N GLY A 95 2.52 -49.33 -0.30
CA GLY A 95 3.88 -49.43 -0.84
C GLY A 95 4.12 -48.78 -2.20
N LYS A 96 3.13 -48.03 -2.75
CA LYS A 96 3.28 -47.28 -4.01
C LYS A 96 3.26 -45.79 -3.72
N PRO A 97 4.03 -44.95 -4.48
CA PRO A 97 3.95 -43.52 -4.39
C PRO A 97 2.52 -43.05 -4.63
N ALA A 98 1.99 -42.22 -3.73
CA ALA A 98 0.64 -41.68 -3.79
C ALA A 98 0.70 -40.15 -3.59
N PRO A 99 0.97 -39.40 -4.66
CA PRO A 99 0.92 -37.92 -4.57
C PRO A 99 -0.52 -37.46 -4.26
N TRP A 100 -0.64 -36.52 -3.35
CA TRP A 100 -1.92 -35.93 -2.95
C TRP A 100 -1.89 -34.41 -3.11
N GLU A 101 -3.04 -33.82 -3.28
CA GLU A 101 -3.18 -32.36 -3.36
C GLU A 101 -2.98 -31.75 -1.97
N ASP A 102 -1.99 -30.88 -1.83
CA ASP A 102 -1.57 -30.28 -0.56
C ASP A 102 -2.18 -28.89 -0.36
N ALA A 103 -2.36 -28.13 -1.44
CA ALA A 103 -2.96 -26.82 -1.42
C ALA A 103 -3.94 -26.60 -2.57
N ILE A 104 -5.09 -26.02 -2.22
CA ILE A 104 -6.14 -25.66 -3.19
C ILE A 104 -5.63 -24.51 -4.06
N ALA A 105 -5.86 -24.60 -5.36
CA ALA A 105 -5.60 -23.50 -6.29
C ALA A 105 -6.48 -22.28 -5.96
N ASN A 106 -5.86 -21.08 -5.96
CA ASN A 106 -6.58 -19.82 -5.85
C ASN A 106 -6.26 -18.93 -7.06
N PRO A 107 -6.93 -19.11 -8.21
CA PRO A 107 -6.67 -18.36 -9.43
C PRO A 107 -7.01 -16.87 -9.29
N ASP A 108 -7.88 -16.52 -8.34
CA ASP A 108 -8.32 -15.14 -8.07
C ASP A 108 -7.36 -14.39 -7.13
N LEU A 109 -6.26 -15.03 -6.72
CA LEU A 109 -5.26 -14.41 -5.86
C LEU A 109 -4.72 -13.12 -6.50
N THR A 110 -4.90 -11.99 -5.82
CA THR A 110 -4.55 -10.67 -6.31
C THR A 110 -3.68 -9.90 -5.31
N TRP A 111 -3.33 -8.67 -5.66
CA TRP A 111 -2.62 -7.75 -4.79
C TRP A 111 -3.50 -7.31 -3.62
N GLU A 112 -2.96 -7.39 -2.41
CA GLU A 112 -3.53 -6.68 -1.27
C GLU A 112 -3.35 -5.17 -1.48
N LYS A 113 -4.40 -4.38 -1.31
CA LYS A 113 -4.41 -2.94 -1.52
C LYS A 113 -4.62 -2.19 -0.22
N ASN A 114 -3.68 -1.30 0.10
CA ASN A 114 -3.72 -0.43 1.26
C ASN A 114 -4.00 1.01 0.81
N TYR A 115 -5.18 1.50 1.12
CA TYR A 115 -5.60 2.89 0.91
C TYR A 115 -5.23 3.70 2.14
N ALA A 116 -4.44 4.75 1.98
CA ALA A 116 -4.02 5.60 3.08
C ALA A 116 -4.34 7.06 2.80
N LEU A 117 -5.01 7.72 3.74
CA LEU A 117 -5.20 9.16 3.79
C LEU A 117 -4.38 9.72 4.95
N ASN A 118 -3.56 10.72 4.68
CA ASN A 118 -2.81 11.43 5.70
C ASN A 118 -3.10 12.94 5.59
N LEU A 119 -3.34 13.57 6.73
CA LEU A 119 -3.49 15.01 6.89
C LEU A 119 -2.50 15.47 7.95
N GLY A 120 -1.72 16.50 7.65
CA GLY A 120 -0.71 16.99 8.56
C GLY A 120 -0.68 18.52 8.65
N VAL A 121 -0.27 19.01 9.81
CA VAL A 121 -0.03 20.42 10.08
C VAL A 121 1.35 20.56 10.70
N ASP A 122 2.21 21.33 10.06
CA ASP A 122 3.50 21.74 10.62
C ASP A 122 3.39 23.20 11.06
N LEU A 123 3.76 23.47 12.28
CA LEU A 123 3.66 24.82 12.90
C LEU A 123 4.96 25.16 13.62
N SER A 124 5.56 26.29 13.28
CA SER A 124 6.71 26.86 13.95
C SER A 124 6.30 28.14 14.68
N LEU A 125 6.47 28.18 15.99
CA LEU A 125 6.11 29.32 16.83
C LEU A 125 7.38 30.00 17.36
N PHE A 126 7.40 31.34 17.34
CA PHE A 126 8.46 32.18 17.92
C PHE A 126 9.87 31.82 17.44
N ARG A 127 10.03 31.10 16.32
CA ARG A 127 11.29 30.53 15.80
C ARG A 127 12.01 29.61 16.82
N ARG A 128 11.27 29.07 17.79
CA ARG A 128 11.82 28.25 18.89
C ARG A 128 11.08 26.92 19.11
N VAL A 129 9.80 26.90 18.83
CA VAL A 129 8.96 25.72 19.05
C VAL A 129 8.44 25.21 17.73
N ASN A 130 8.74 23.96 17.41
CA ASN A 130 8.22 23.28 16.23
C ASN A 130 7.26 22.19 16.67
N LEU A 131 6.04 22.25 16.15
CA LEU A 131 4.97 21.30 16.40
C LEU A 131 4.56 20.66 15.07
N THR A 132 4.42 19.36 15.07
CA THR A 132 3.88 18.59 13.93
C THR A 132 2.72 17.76 14.45
N PHE A 133 1.59 17.87 13.77
CA PHE A 133 0.41 17.06 14.03
C PHE A 133 0.05 16.32 12.76
N ASP A 134 -0.05 14.99 12.85
CA ASP A 134 -0.45 14.12 11.75
C ASP A 134 -1.67 13.28 12.16
N TRP A 135 -2.67 13.28 11.31
CA TRP A 135 -3.81 12.39 11.38
C TRP A 135 -3.83 11.49 10.15
N TYR A 136 -3.99 10.20 10.34
CA TYR A 136 -4.02 9.24 9.24
C TYR A 136 -5.12 8.20 9.43
N THR A 137 -5.61 7.70 8.31
CA THR A 137 -6.46 6.52 8.26
C THR A 137 -5.98 5.58 7.17
N ARG A 138 -6.10 4.28 7.42
CA ARG A 138 -5.73 3.23 6.47
C ARG A 138 -6.84 2.22 6.35
N THR A 139 -7.17 1.83 5.12
CA THR A 139 -8.10 0.75 4.81
C THR A 139 -7.42 -0.26 3.92
N THR A 140 -7.39 -1.52 4.36
CA THR A 140 -6.86 -2.64 3.57
C THR A 140 -8.00 -3.36 2.87
N LYS A 141 -7.85 -3.62 1.57
CA LYS A 141 -8.75 -4.46 0.77
C LYS A 141 -7.98 -5.64 0.21
N ASP A 142 -8.69 -6.72 -0.09
CA ASP A 142 -8.12 -7.95 -0.63
C ASP A 142 -7.00 -8.49 0.27
N LEU A 143 -7.26 -8.52 1.59
CA LEU A 143 -6.28 -8.89 2.61
C LEU A 143 -5.80 -10.32 2.39
N LEU A 144 -4.48 -10.47 2.28
CA LEU A 144 -3.81 -11.77 2.12
C LEU A 144 -3.68 -12.46 3.47
N MET A 145 -4.62 -13.34 3.79
CA MET A 145 -4.59 -14.12 5.02
C MET A 145 -5.03 -15.56 4.76
N SER A 146 -4.36 -16.50 5.40
CA SER A 146 -4.77 -17.89 5.37
C SER A 146 -6.04 -18.10 6.17
N LYS A 147 -7.10 -18.59 5.51
CA LYS A 147 -8.33 -19.01 6.13
C LYS A 147 -8.26 -20.51 6.43
N GLN A 148 -8.40 -20.90 7.69
CA GLN A 148 -8.49 -22.30 8.05
C GLN A 148 -9.78 -22.92 7.51
N LEU A 149 -9.66 -24.10 6.96
CA LEU A 149 -10.76 -24.88 6.42
C LEU A 149 -11.19 -25.96 7.42
N ASN A 150 -12.43 -26.42 7.27
CA ASN A 150 -12.91 -27.56 8.04
C ASN A 150 -12.14 -28.83 7.60
N SER A 151 -11.77 -29.67 8.55
CA SER A 151 -11.05 -30.94 8.32
C SER A 151 -11.74 -31.87 7.30
N ILE A 152 -13.06 -31.74 7.11
CA ILE A 152 -13.84 -32.50 6.11
C ILE A 152 -13.40 -32.15 4.68
N SER A 153 -12.86 -30.95 4.45
CA SER A 153 -12.39 -30.53 3.12
C SER A 153 -11.12 -31.28 2.65
N GLY A 154 -10.42 -31.97 3.56
CA GLY A 154 -9.14 -32.58 3.28
C GLY A 154 -7.95 -31.61 3.28
N PHE A 155 -8.20 -30.29 3.45
CA PHE A 155 -7.19 -29.24 3.42
C PHE A 155 -7.13 -28.49 4.74
N GLY A 156 -5.93 -28.05 5.14
CA GLY A 156 -5.75 -27.27 6.37
C GLY A 156 -6.19 -25.79 6.22
N SER A 157 -5.82 -25.15 5.12
CA SER A 157 -6.11 -23.74 4.89
C SER A 157 -6.11 -23.37 3.40
N ILE A 158 -6.70 -22.24 3.09
CA ILE A 158 -6.61 -21.58 1.78
C ILE A 158 -6.14 -20.12 1.99
N LEU A 159 -5.32 -19.61 1.06
CA LEU A 159 -4.87 -18.22 1.03
C LEU A 159 -5.83 -17.35 0.22
#